data_4a77b1ae0a1be29d21c594a20aa620a4
#
_entry.id   4a77b1ae0a1be29d21c594a20aa620a4
#
_cell.length_a   1.000
_cell.length_b   1.000
_cell.length_c   1.000
_cell.angle_alpha   90.00
_cell.angle_beta   90.00
_cell.angle_gamma   90.00
#
_symmetry.space_group_name_H-M   'P 1'
#
loop_
_entity.id
_entity.type
_entity.pdbx_description
1 polymer ?
#
loop_
_entity_poly.entity_id
_entity_poly.type
_entity_poly.pdbx_seq_one_letter_code
_entity_poly.pdbx_strand_id
1 'polypeptide(L)'
;MSKILNPALKSLLTGGTVIPAHPLALNETRQFDEGRQRGLTRYYMASGAGGVAVGVHSTQFEIRDPSVKLFDTVLRVASEEIDSAKLDRPFIKVAGICGPTSQAIAEAELALKYGYHLGLLSMGGLQGWTEIEILQRVRDVAAIIPVIGFYLQPSVGGRIFTYEFWREFAEIPNIEAIKVAAFNRYQTLDVVRAVCSSSRVQEIDL
;
A
#
# COMPACT_ATOMS: atom_id res chain seq x y z
N MET A 1 16.65 4.98 -10.65
CA MET A 1 15.89 4.02 -11.49
C MET A 1 14.80 3.44 -10.63
N SER A 2 13.54 3.55 -11.07
CA SER A 2 12.39 2.95 -10.40
C SER A 2 12.59 1.45 -10.24
N LYS A 3 12.23 0.90 -9.09
CA LYS A 3 12.36 -0.54 -8.82
C LYS A 3 11.15 -1.25 -9.47
N ILE A 4 11.40 -2.11 -10.44
CA ILE A 4 10.36 -2.94 -11.06
C ILE A 4 10.02 -4.09 -10.10
N LEU A 5 8.74 -4.44 -9.99
CA LEU A 5 8.30 -5.57 -9.17
C LEU A 5 8.93 -6.88 -9.70
N ASN A 6 9.47 -7.68 -8.80
CA ASN A 6 10.08 -8.97 -9.16
C ASN A 6 9.04 -9.88 -9.86
N PRO A 7 9.38 -10.56 -10.96
CA PRO A 7 8.44 -11.39 -11.71
C PRO A 7 7.71 -12.45 -10.88
N ALA A 8 8.37 -13.07 -9.89
CA ALA A 8 7.72 -14.06 -9.01
C ALA A 8 6.66 -13.41 -8.10
N LEU A 9 6.93 -12.18 -7.61
CA LEU A 9 5.95 -11.42 -6.83
C LEU A 9 4.81 -10.90 -7.70
N LYS A 10 5.09 -10.48 -8.94
CA LYS A 10 4.06 -10.09 -9.90
C LYS A 10 3.16 -11.28 -10.23
N SER A 11 3.72 -12.45 -10.49
CA SER A 11 2.94 -13.67 -10.73
C SER A 11 2.05 -14.06 -9.55
N LEU A 12 2.56 -13.90 -8.30
CA LEU A 12 1.77 -14.13 -7.09
C LEU A 12 0.62 -13.12 -6.96
N LEU A 13 0.86 -11.85 -7.28
CA LEU A 13 -0.16 -10.81 -7.24
C LEU A 13 -1.26 -11.08 -8.27
N THR A 14 -0.89 -11.27 -9.53
CA THR A 14 -1.82 -11.52 -10.66
C THR A 14 -2.56 -12.85 -10.53
N GLY A 15 -1.92 -13.88 -9.95
CA GLY A 15 -2.55 -15.17 -9.66
C GLY A 15 -3.62 -15.11 -8.55
N GLY A 16 -3.71 -13.98 -7.87
CA GLY A 16 -4.61 -13.77 -6.73
C GLY A 16 -4.04 -14.31 -5.42
N THR A 17 -3.99 -13.46 -4.42
CA THR A 17 -3.49 -13.81 -3.10
C THR A 17 -4.11 -12.96 -2.00
N VAL A 18 -3.95 -13.38 -0.74
CA VAL A 18 -4.41 -12.61 0.42
C VAL A 18 -3.23 -11.83 1.00
N ILE A 19 -3.38 -10.51 1.09
CA ILE A 19 -2.41 -9.59 1.72
C ILE A 19 -3.10 -8.90 2.90
N PRO A 20 -3.06 -9.48 4.12
CA PRO A 20 -3.69 -8.89 5.29
C PRO A 20 -3.10 -7.52 5.63
N ALA A 21 -3.95 -6.62 6.10
CA ALA A 21 -3.51 -5.39 6.74
C ALA A 21 -2.99 -5.73 8.16
N HIS A 22 -1.77 -5.31 8.47
CA HIS A 22 -1.11 -5.63 9.73
C HIS A 22 -1.63 -4.72 10.86
N PRO A 23 -2.32 -5.24 11.90
CA PRO A 23 -2.70 -4.45 13.06
C PRO A 23 -1.50 -4.01 13.87
N LEU A 24 -1.65 -2.92 14.63
CA LEU A 24 -0.64 -2.46 15.57
C LEU A 24 -0.81 -3.20 16.91
N ALA A 25 0.22 -3.90 17.35
CA ALA A 25 0.24 -4.54 18.65
C ALA A 25 0.67 -3.55 19.75
N LEU A 26 -0.20 -3.39 20.74
CA LEU A 26 0.06 -2.55 21.90
C LEU A 26 -0.04 -3.37 23.18
N ASN A 27 0.73 -2.99 24.21
CA ASN A 27 0.62 -3.55 25.55
C ASN A 27 -0.54 -2.87 26.32
N GLU A 28 -0.73 -3.26 27.58
CA GLU A 28 -1.79 -2.75 28.46
C GLU A 28 -1.69 -1.24 28.73
N THR A 29 -0.49 -0.67 28.61
CA THR A 29 -0.24 0.78 28.75
C THR A 29 -0.29 1.51 27.42
N ARG A 30 -0.78 0.87 26.33
CA ARG A 30 -0.87 1.38 24.96
C ARG A 30 0.48 1.75 24.33
N GLN A 31 1.57 1.15 24.81
CA GLN A 31 2.88 1.26 24.18
C GLN A 31 3.08 0.14 23.17
N PHE A 32 3.90 0.38 22.16
CA PHE A 32 4.23 -0.60 21.13
C PHE A 32 4.80 -1.89 21.75
N ASP A 33 4.18 -3.03 21.41
CA ASP A 33 4.62 -4.36 21.84
C ASP A 33 5.31 -5.07 20.66
N GLU A 34 6.62 -4.93 20.57
CA GLU A 34 7.40 -5.51 19.48
C GLU A 34 7.29 -7.04 19.44
N GLY A 35 7.25 -7.70 20.61
CA GLY A 35 7.15 -9.16 20.67
C GLY A 35 5.85 -9.68 20.05
N ARG A 36 4.72 -9.06 20.37
CA ARG A 36 3.43 -9.37 19.79
C ARG A 36 3.36 -8.95 18.31
N GLN A 37 3.96 -7.81 17.94
CA GLN A 37 4.01 -7.37 16.53
C GLN A 37 4.75 -8.39 15.65
N ARG A 38 5.90 -8.90 16.10
CA ARG A 38 6.63 -9.99 15.44
C ARG A 38 5.79 -11.27 15.40
N GLY A 39 5.09 -11.60 16.48
CA GLY A 39 4.17 -12.74 16.55
C GLY A 39 3.06 -12.67 15.51
N LEU A 40 2.46 -11.49 15.29
CA LEU A 40 1.45 -11.28 14.24
C LEU A 40 2.05 -11.48 12.84
N THR A 41 3.25 -11.00 12.60
CA THR A 41 3.95 -11.21 11.32
C THR A 41 4.16 -12.71 11.04
N ARG A 42 4.64 -13.47 12.05
CA ARG A 42 4.78 -14.94 11.95
C ARG A 42 3.45 -15.63 11.69
N TYR A 43 2.39 -15.20 12.38
CA TYR A 43 1.05 -15.74 12.18
C TYR A 43 0.59 -15.61 10.71
N TYR A 44 0.74 -14.43 10.10
CA TYR A 44 0.34 -14.25 8.70
C TYR A 44 1.19 -15.09 7.73
N MET A 45 2.49 -15.21 7.96
CA MET A 45 3.33 -16.10 7.17
C MET A 45 2.90 -17.58 7.31
N ALA A 46 2.62 -18.03 8.52
CA ALA A 46 2.21 -19.41 8.79
C ALA A 46 0.79 -19.71 8.30
N SER A 47 -0.11 -18.72 8.26
CA SER A 47 -1.49 -18.90 7.77
C SER A 47 -1.60 -19.01 6.25
N GLY A 48 -0.49 -18.94 5.51
CA GLY A 48 -0.49 -19.06 4.06
C GLY A 48 -0.79 -17.76 3.31
N ALA A 49 -0.81 -16.61 4.01
CA ALA A 49 -0.92 -15.31 3.33
C ALA A 49 0.20 -15.14 2.31
N GLY A 50 -0.08 -14.54 1.15
CA GLY A 50 0.92 -14.27 0.12
C GLY A 50 1.69 -12.97 0.34
N GLY A 51 1.33 -12.22 1.37
CA GLY A 51 2.02 -10.98 1.74
C GLY A 51 1.44 -10.36 2.99
N VAL A 52 1.92 -9.17 3.35
CA VAL A 52 1.37 -8.36 4.44
C VAL A 52 1.49 -6.87 4.10
N ALA A 53 0.48 -6.08 4.48
CA ALA A 53 0.48 -4.63 4.32
C ALA A 53 0.67 -3.93 5.67
N VAL A 54 1.78 -3.24 5.84
CA VAL A 54 2.23 -2.61 7.09
C VAL A 54 2.17 -1.09 6.99
N GLY A 55 1.81 -0.40 8.06
CA GLY A 55 1.70 1.07 8.08
C GLY A 55 0.47 1.60 7.33
N VAL A 56 -0.51 0.72 7.08
CA VAL A 56 -1.80 1.02 6.44
C VAL A 56 -2.85 1.43 7.48
N HIS A 57 -4.10 1.65 7.07
CA HIS A 57 -5.19 2.08 7.95
C HIS A 57 -5.31 1.24 9.23
N SER A 58 -5.22 -0.10 9.15
CA SER A 58 -5.33 -0.99 10.31
C SER A 58 -4.13 -0.93 11.25
N THR A 59 -2.98 -0.47 10.78
CA THR A 59 -1.79 -0.21 11.62
C THR A 59 -1.92 1.12 12.37
N GLN A 60 -2.93 1.92 12.07
CA GLN A 60 -3.20 3.27 12.54
C GLN A 60 -2.33 4.32 11.85
N PHE A 61 -2.94 5.38 11.33
CA PHE A 61 -2.20 6.47 10.69
C PHE A 61 -1.41 7.32 11.70
N GLU A 62 -1.88 7.35 12.95
CA GLU A 62 -1.30 8.06 14.08
C GLU A 62 0.14 7.60 14.40
N ILE A 63 0.59 6.46 13.93
CA ILE A 63 2.00 6.02 14.06
C ILE A 63 2.98 7.01 13.41
N ARG A 64 2.49 7.90 12.55
CA ARG A 64 3.26 8.96 11.89
C ARG A 64 3.30 10.27 12.68
N ASP A 65 2.43 10.42 13.67
CA ASP A 65 2.38 11.61 14.51
C ASP A 65 3.76 11.87 15.13
N PRO A 66 4.24 13.12 15.15
CA PRO A 66 5.52 13.48 15.77
C PRO A 66 5.64 13.10 17.25
N SER A 67 4.53 12.94 17.96
CA SER A 67 4.49 12.48 19.35
C SER A 67 4.58 10.95 19.47
N VAL A 68 4.25 10.19 18.42
CA VAL A 68 4.21 8.71 18.41
C VAL A 68 5.45 8.11 17.74
N LYS A 69 5.79 8.55 16.54
CA LYS A 69 7.02 8.18 15.78
C LYS A 69 7.26 6.67 15.63
N LEU A 70 6.23 5.90 15.37
CA LEU A 70 6.34 4.44 15.26
C LEU A 70 6.43 3.94 13.80
N PHE A 71 6.22 4.79 12.78
CA PHE A 71 6.16 4.34 11.39
C PHE A 71 7.43 3.61 10.94
N ASP A 72 8.60 4.19 11.18
CA ASP A 72 9.91 3.56 10.90
C ASP A 72 10.04 2.22 11.62
N THR A 73 9.73 2.19 12.91
CA THR A 73 9.85 1.00 13.76
C THR A 73 8.96 -0.15 13.27
N VAL A 74 7.69 0.10 12.96
CA VAL A 74 6.78 -0.98 12.53
C VAL A 74 7.13 -1.53 11.15
N LEU A 75 7.61 -0.70 10.22
CA LEU A 75 8.11 -1.17 8.94
C LEU A 75 9.36 -2.05 9.13
N ARG A 76 10.32 -1.58 9.90
CA ARG A 76 11.56 -2.30 10.18
C ARG A 76 11.29 -3.67 10.82
N VAL A 77 10.52 -3.69 11.91
CA VAL A 77 10.24 -4.90 12.69
C VAL A 77 9.54 -5.98 11.84
N ALA A 78 8.54 -5.59 11.04
CA ALA A 78 7.85 -6.53 10.17
C ALA A 78 8.78 -7.06 9.06
N SER A 79 9.59 -6.20 8.45
CA SER A 79 10.53 -6.60 7.42
C SER A 79 11.62 -7.54 7.94
N GLU A 80 12.23 -7.23 9.08
CA GLU A 80 13.23 -8.09 9.73
C GLU A 80 12.66 -9.50 10.00
N GLU A 81 11.42 -9.57 10.49
CA GLU A 81 10.77 -10.84 10.80
C GLU A 81 10.50 -11.67 9.56
N ILE A 82 10.05 -11.03 8.46
CA ILE A 82 9.81 -11.71 7.19
C ILE A 82 11.12 -12.21 6.58
N ASP A 83 12.16 -11.38 6.55
CA ASP A 83 13.44 -11.73 5.94
C ASP A 83 14.17 -12.83 6.73
N SER A 84 14.05 -12.83 8.07
CA SER A 84 14.63 -13.88 8.92
C SER A 84 13.95 -15.23 8.79
N ALA A 85 12.68 -15.28 8.38
CA ALA A 85 11.91 -16.51 8.21
C ALA A 85 12.38 -17.36 7.03
N LYS A 86 13.09 -16.78 6.06
CA LYS A 86 13.64 -17.48 4.86
C LYS A 86 12.61 -18.39 4.21
N LEU A 87 11.43 -17.82 3.93
CA LEU A 87 10.33 -18.57 3.32
C LEU A 87 10.76 -19.17 1.99
N ASP A 88 10.36 -20.40 1.73
CA ASP A 88 10.58 -21.15 0.48
C ASP A 88 9.62 -20.76 -0.65
N ARG A 89 8.74 -19.77 -0.40
CA ARG A 89 7.74 -19.24 -1.32
C ARG A 89 7.83 -17.72 -1.42
N PRO A 90 7.34 -17.11 -2.52
CA PRO A 90 7.22 -15.67 -2.62
C PRO A 90 6.33 -15.10 -1.52
N PHE A 91 6.70 -13.93 -0.98
CA PHE A 91 5.91 -13.21 0.02
C PHE A 91 6.01 -11.70 -0.22
N ILE A 92 4.88 -11.04 -0.42
CA ILE A 92 4.81 -9.63 -0.79
C ILE A 92 4.85 -8.76 0.46
N LYS A 93 5.82 -7.84 0.53
CA LYS A 93 5.89 -6.79 1.55
C LYS A 93 5.29 -5.50 0.97
N VAL A 94 4.17 -5.03 1.54
CA VAL A 94 3.50 -3.78 1.14
C VAL A 94 3.62 -2.76 2.26
N ALA A 95 4.12 -1.56 1.96
CA ALA A 95 4.15 -0.44 2.90
C ALA A 95 3.01 0.53 2.61
N GLY A 96 2.29 0.96 3.65
CA GLY A 96 1.35 2.08 3.54
C GLY A 96 2.10 3.38 3.30
N ILE A 97 1.62 4.18 2.35
CA ILE A 97 2.17 5.51 2.02
C ILE A 97 1.02 6.51 2.04
N CYS A 98 1.20 7.63 2.74
CA CYS A 98 0.15 8.65 2.85
C CYS A 98 0.73 10.08 2.90
N GLY A 99 -0.15 11.06 3.11
CA GLY A 99 0.22 12.46 3.26
C GLY A 99 0.55 13.19 1.95
N PRO A 100 0.99 14.45 2.03
CA PRO A 100 1.42 15.26 0.89
C PRO A 100 2.62 14.64 0.15
N THR A 101 2.94 15.15 -1.04
CA THR A 101 3.99 14.59 -1.91
C THR A 101 5.33 14.38 -1.19
N SER A 102 5.80 15.37 -0.43
CA SER A 102 7.09 15.27 0.28
C SER A 102 7.10 14.14 1.33
N GLN A 103 6.02 13.97 2.09
CA GLN A 103 5.87 12.87 3.02
C GLN A 103 5.78 11.53 2.30
N ALA A 104 4.97 11.45 1.24
CA ALA A 104 4.78 10.22 0.48
C ALA A 104 6.09 9.73 -0.16
N ILE A 105 6.93 10.65 -0.66
CA ILE A 105 8.27 10.36 -1.17
C ILE A 105 9.16 9.79 -0.06
N ALA A 106 9.22 10.46 1.09
CA ALA A 106 10.04 10.01 2.22
C ALA A 106 9.59 8.62 2.74
N GLU A 107 8.28 8.36 2.78
CA GLU A 107 7.73 7.06 3.17
C GLU A 107 8.04 5.97 2.12
N ALA A 108 8.02 6.29 0.83
CA ALA A 108 8.40 5.38 -0.25
C ALA A 108 9.89 5.01 -0.19
N GLU A 109 10.75 5.99 0.03
CA GLU A 109 12.20 5.77 0.20
C GLU A 109 12.50 4.92 1.44
N LEU A 110 11.81 5.18 2.56
CA LEU A 110 11.93 4.38 3.78
C LEU A 110 11.45 2.94 3.55
N ALA A 111 10.36 2.75 2.83
CA ALA A 111 9.86 1.43 2.46
C ALA A 111 10.90 0.65 1.64
N LEU A 112 11.52 1.29 0.64
CA LEU A 112 12.60 0.67 -0.13
C LEU A 112 13.82 0.33 0.73
N LYS A 113 14.21 1.19 1.66
CA LYS A 113 15.31 0.94 2.60
C LYS A 113 15.10 -0.37 3.37
N TYR A 114 13.86 -0.68 3.76
CA TYR A 114 13.49 -1.93 4.45
C TYR A 114 13.09 -3.07 3.50
N GLY A 115 13.33 -2.93 2.19
CA GLY A 115 13.08 -3.99 1.22
C GLY A 115 11.60 -4.27 0.96
N TYR A 116 10.70 -3.30 1.17
CA TYR A 116 9.33 -3.41 0.73
C TYR A 116 9.24 -3.42 -0.79
N HIS A 117 8.28 -4.16 -1.32
CA HIS A 117 8.12 -4.40 -2.76
C HIS A 117 7.13 -3.44 -3.41
N LEU A 118 6.10 -3.04 -2.65
CA LEU A 118 4.97 -2.25 -3.12
C LEU A 118 4.59 -1.19 -2.08
N GLY A 119 4.17 -0.03 -2.56
CA GLY A 119 3.54 1.02 -1.76
C GLY A 119 2.02 1.01 -1.92
N LEU A 120 1.25 0.81 -0.85
CA LEU A 120 -0.19 1.06 -0.85
C LEU A 120 -0.42 2.55 -0.64
N LEU A 121 -0.66 3.27 -1.75
CA LEU A 121 -0.75 4.72 -1.77
C LEU A 121 -2.14 5.21 -1.41
N SER A 122 -2.30 5.73 -0.20
CA SER A 122 -3.52 6.40 0.22
C SER A 122 -3.66 7.77 -0.45
N MET A 123 -4.84 8.08 -0.93
CA MET A 123 -5.21 9.38 -1.50
C MET A 123 -6.15 10.16 -0.57
N GLY A 124 -6.35 9.67 0.66
CA GLY A 124 -7.09 10.36 1.71
C GLY A 124 -6.29 11.49 2.36
N GLY A 125 -6.98 12.37 3.09
CA GLY A 125 -6.35 13.45 3.85
C GLY A 125 -5.79 14.61 3.01
N LEU A 126 -6.04 14.65 1.70
CA LEU A 126 -5.56 15.66 0.76
C LEU A 126 -6.71 16.64 0.40
N GLN A 127 -7.32 17.24 1.44
CA GLN A 127 -8.41 18.22 1.26
C GLN A 127 -7.90 19.42 0.45
N GLY A 128 -8.70 19.86 -0.52
CA GLY A 128 -8.39 20.98 -1.39
C GLY A 128 -7.47 20.65 -2.58
N TRP A 129 -6.89 19.46 -2.65
CA TRP A 129 -6.11 19.04 -3.81
C TRP A 129 -7.03 18.67 -4.98
N THR A 130 -6.64 19.11 -6.16
CA THR A 130 -7.26 18.70 -7.42
C THR A 130 -6.85 17.28 -7.79
N GLU A 131 -7.61 16.62 -8.66
CA GLU A 131 -7.25 15.31 -9.19
C GLU A 131 -5.92 15.34 -9.95
N ILE A 132 -5.61 16.45 -10.64
CA ILE A 132 -4.34 16.65 -11.36
C ILE A 132 -3.16 16.65 -10.38
N GLU A 133 -3.26 17.36 -9.26
CA GLU A 133 -2.21 17.38 -8.23
C GLU A 133 -2.03 16.01 -7.59
N ILE A 134 -3.12 15.27 -7.36
CA ILE A 134 -3.06 13.91 -6.83
C ILE A 134 -2.40 12.97 -7.86
N LEU A 135 -2.74 13.05 -9.14
CA LEU A 135 -2.10 12.26 -10.19
C LEU A 135 -0.59 12.57 -10.31
N GLN A 136 -0.20 13.85 -10.16
CA GLN A 136 1.23 14.18 -10.14
C GLN A 136 1.94 13.54 -8.94
N ARG A 137 1.34 13.61 -7.74
CA ARG A 137 1.87 12.92 -6.56
C ARG A 137 1.99 11.41 -6.78
N VAL A 138 1.02 10.80 -7.45
CA VAL A 138 1.08 9.35 -7.78
C VAL A 138 2.27 9.06 -8.68
N ARG A 139 2.52 9.90 -9.72
CA ARG A 139 3.68 9.76 -10.61
C ARG A 139 5.00 9.87 -9.84
N ASP A 140 5.09 10.84 -8.92
CA ASP A 140 6.29 11.06 -8.11
C ASP A 140 6.60 9.84 -7.22
N VAL A 141 5.60 9.26 -6.58
CA VAL A 141 5.77 8.05 -5.75
C VAL A 141 6.06 6.81 -6.61
N ALA A 142 5.35 6.63 -7.73
CA ALA A 142 5.54 5.51 -8.63
C ALA A 142 6.92 5.51 -9.32
N ALA A 143 7.56 6.67 -9.41
CA ALA A 143 8.96 6.78 -9.86
C ALA A 143 9.96 6.17 -8.85
N ILE A 144 9.56 5.98 -7.60
CA ILE A 144 10.40 5.44 -6.51
C ILE A 144 10.11 3.97 -6.29
N ILE A 145 8.85 3.62 -6.01
CA ILE A 145 8.41 2.27 -5.65
C ILE A 145 7.17 1.87 -6.48
N PRO A 146 7.01 0.60 -6.89
CA PRO A 146 5.77 0.13 -7.51
C PRO A 146 4.57 0.36 -6.58
N VAL A 147 3.43 0.76 -7.15
CA VAL A 147 2.28 1.28 -6.38
C VAL A 147 1.04 0.40 -6.53
N ILE A 148 0.38 0.17 -5.40
CA ILE A 148 -1.04 -0.22 -5.34
C ILE A 148 -1.82 1.05 -5.02
N GLY A 149 -2.72 1.48 -5.92
CA GLY A 149 -3.65 2.57 -5.64
C GLY A 149 -4.66 2.17 -4.56
N PHE A 150 -5.03 3.11 -3.70
CA PHE A 150 -6.02 2.81 -2.66
C PHE A 150 -7.25 3.71 -2.78
N TYR A 151 -8.34 3.17 -3.33
CA TYR A 151 -9.63 3.84 -3.39
C TYR A 151 -10.39 3.63 -2.09
N LEU A 152 -10.20 4.52 -1.13
CA LEU A 152 -10.83 4.48 0.18
C LEU A 152 -12.15 5.28 0.16
N GLN A 153 -13.20 4.75 0.81
CA GLN A 153 -14.49 5.43 0.94
C GLN A 153 -14.41 6.74 1.74
N PRO A 154 -15.26 7.74 1.43
CA PRO A 154 -15.23 9.04 2.13
C PRO A 154 -15.49 8.95 3.63
N SER A 155 -16.32 8.01 4.11
CA SER A 155 -16.67 7.86 5.52
C SER A 155 -15.49 7.56 6.46
N VAL A 156 -14.35 7.14 5.91
CA VAL A 156 -13.12 6.84 6.66
C VAL A 156 -11.92 7.63 6.12
N GLY A 157 -12.16 8.82 5.60
CA GLY A 157 -11.12 9.76 5.19
C GLY A 157 -10.69 9.65 3.72
N GLY A 158 -11.38 8.85 2.90
CA GLY A 158 -11.17 8.82 1.45
C GLY A 158 -11.92 9.94 0.73
N ARG A 159 -11.96 9.87 -0.60
CA ARG A 159 -12.74 10.79 -1.45
C ARG A 159 -13.25 10.06 -2.70
N ILE A 160 -14.26 10.65 -3.35
CA ILE A 160 -14.74 10.17 -4.65
C ILE A 160 -13.85 10.76 -5.74
N PHE A 161 -13.47 9.92 -6.68
CA PHE A 161 -12.70 10.28 -7.86
C PHE A 161 -13.55 10.08 -9.12
N THR A 162 -13.25 10.88 -10.16
CA THR A 162 -13.90 10.76 -11.46
C THR A 162 -13.42 9.51 -12.23
N TYR A 163 -14.18 9.10 -13.23
CA TYR A 163 -13.75 8.06 -14.18
C TYR A 163 -12.45 8.47 -14.89
N GLU A 164 -12.35 9.73 -15.29
CA GLU A 164 -11.19 10.31 -15.96
C GLU A 164 -9.93 10.21 -15.10
N PHE A 165 -10.06 10.46 -13.79
CA PHE A 165 -8.96 10.26 -12.85
C PHE A 165 -8.44 8.83 -12.89
N TRP A 166 -9.31 7.83 -12.83
CA TRP A 166 -8.89 6.42 -12.84
C TRP A 166 -8.30 6.00 -14.18
N ARG A 167 -8.77 6.58 -15.28
CA ARG A 167 -8.18 6.37 -16.60
C ARG A 167 -6.73 6.87 -16.66
N GLU A 168 -6.51 8.11 -16.22
CA GLU A 168 -5.15 8.67 -16.16
C GLU A 168 -4.26 7.94 -15.15
N PHE A 169 -4.83 7.54 -14.01
CA PHE A 169 -4.12 6.75 -13.00
C PHE A 169 -3.61 5.43 -13.59
N ALA A 170 -4.43 4.71 -14.34
CA ALA A 170 -4.07 3.44 -14.95
C ALA A 170 -2.95 3.55 -16.00
N GLU A 171 -2.78 4.71 -16.63
CA GLU A 171 -1.68 4.95 -17.59
C GLU A 171 -0.32 5.27 -16.92
N ILE A 172 -0.28 5.49 -15.60
CA ILE A 172 0.96 5.80 -14.90
C ILE A 172 1.84 4.53 -14.81
N PRO A 173 3.10 4.58 -15.27
CA PRO A 173 4.04 3.47 -15.12
C PRO A 173 4.19 3.04 -13.64
N ASN A 174 4.49 1.75 -13.42
CA ASN A 174 4.63 1.15 -12.09
C ASN A 174 3.37 1.17 -11.19
N ILE A 175 2.20 1.45 -11.72
CA ILE A 175 0.96 1.05 -11.06
C ILE A 175 0.79 -0.45 -11.29
N GLU A 176 0.80 -1.23 -10.23
CA GLU A 176 0.70 -2.69 -10.28
C GLU A 176 -0.70 -3.21 -9.98
N ALA A 177 -1.45 -2.47 -9.15
CA ALA A 177 -2.80 -2.84 -8.75
C ALA A 177 -3.60 -1.64 -8.23
N ILE A 178 -4.92 -1.83 -8.08
CA ILE A 178 -5.79 -0.87 -7.40
C ILE A 178 -6.63 -1.63 -6.36
N LYS A 179 -6.44 -1.31 -5.09
CA LYS A 179 -7.32 -1.77 -4.01
C LYS A 179 -8.59 -0.93 -4.01
N VAL A 180 -9.70 -1.51 -4.43
CA VAL A 180 -11.00 -0.84 -4.49
C VAL A 180 -11.77 -1.07 -3.19
N ALA A 181 -11.85 -0.06 -2.35
CA ALA A 181 -12.57 -0.06 -1.08
C ALA A 181 -13.55 1.15 -0.99
N ALA A 182 -14.18 1.48 -2.10
CA ALA A 182 -15.17 2.55 -2.18
C ALA A 182 -16.51 2.14 -1.53
N PHE A 183 -16.78 0.84 -1.39
CA PHE A 183 -18.04 0.25 -0.92
C PHE A 183 -19.29 0.75 -1.70
N ASN A 184 -19.06 1.15 -2.95
CA ASN A 184 -20.07 1.58 -3.89
C ASN A 184 -19.83 0.90 -5.24
N ARG A 185 -20.79 0.07 -5.68
CA ARG A 185 -20.65 -0.72 -6.92
C ARG A 185 -20.46 0.13 -8.17
N TYR A 186 -21.03 1.33 -8.23
CA TYR A 186 -20.88 2.21 -9.40
C TYR A 186 -19.47 2.79 -9.47
N GLN A 187 -18.92 3.22 -8.33
CA GLN A 187 -17.54 3.67 -8.24
C GLN A 187 -16.56 2.53 -8.53
N THR A 188 -16.85 1.31 -8.07
CA THR A 188 -16.07 0.11 -8.42
C THR A 188 -16.11 -0.14 -9.92
N LEU A 189 -17.29 -0.04 -10.54
CA LEU A 189 -17.43 -0.22 -11.98
C LEU A 189 -16.65 0.82 -12.79
N ASP A 190 -16.59 2.06 -12.33
CA ASP A 190 -15.80 3.11 -12.98
C ASP A 190 -14.30 2.79 -12.95
N VAL A 191 -13.77 2.26 -11.84
CA VAL A 191 -12.38 1.79 -11.78
C VAL A 191 -12.15 0.63 -12.76
N VAL A 192 -13.01 -0.38 -12.73
CA VAL A 192 -12.91 -1.55 -13.66
C VAL A 192 -12.91 -1.09 -15.11
N ARG A 193 -13.86 -0.23 -15.50
CA ARG A 193 -13.95 0.31 -16.86
C ARG A 193 -12.72 1.12 -17.24
N ALA A 194 -12.20 1.92 -16.32
CA ALA A 194 -10.99 2.72 -16.52
C ALA A 194 -9.77 1.83 -16.81
N VAL A 195 -9.56 0.80 -16.01
CA VAL A 195 -8.46 -0.17 -16.22
C VAL A 195 -8.67 -0.95 -17.52
N CYS A 196 -9.88 -1.45 -17.79
CA CYS A 196 -10.19 -2.17 -19.04
C CYS A 196 -9.98 -1.32 -20.32
N SER A 197 -10.11 0.00 -20.19
CA SER A 197 -9.91 0.96 -21.30
C SER A 197 -8.48 1.51 -21.36
N SER A 198 -7.60 1.12 -20.46
CA SER A 198 -6.20 1.58 -20.43
C SER A 198 -5.33 0.76 -21.38
N SER A 199 -4.20 1.36 -21.79
CA SER A 199 -3.16 0.65 -22.54
C SER A 199 -2.49 -0.46 -21.73
N ARG A 200 -2.69 -0.45 -20.38
CA ARG A 200 -2.04 -1.31 -19.40
C ARG A 200 -3.00 -2.35 -18.77
N VAL A 201 -4.10 -2.67 -19.43
CA VAL A 201 -5.14 -3.59 -18.91
C VAL A 201 -4.59 -4.97 -18.49
N GLN A 202 -3.53 -5.46 -19.11
CA GLN A 202 -2.88 -6.74 -18.78
C GLN A 202 -1.84 -6.64 -17.66
N GLU A 203 -1.57 -5.43 -17.17
CA GLU A 203 -0.51 -5.17 -16.19
C GLU A 203 -1.06 -4.81 -14.80
N ILE A 204 -2.31 -4.34 -14.73
CA ILE A 204 -2.91 -3.81 -13.48
C ILE A 204 -3.91 -4.80 -12.91
N ASP A 205 -3.67 -5.25 -11.68
CA ASP A 205 -4.56 -6.13 -10.93
C ASP A 205 -5.62 -5.32 -10.14
N LEU A 206 -6.83 -5.88 -9.89
CA LEU A 206 -7.93 -5.26 -9.16
C LEU A 206 -8.36 -6.11 -7.97
#